data_e02a63e3d80c5e3769204d54beebd488
#
_entry.id   e02a63e3d80c5e3769204d54beebd488
#
_cell.length_a   1.000
_cell.length_b   1.000
_cell.length_c   1.000
_cell.angle_alpha   90.00
_cell.angle_beta   90.00
_cell.angle_gamma   90.00
#
_symmetry.space_group_name_H-M   'P 1'
#
loop_
_entity.id
_entity.type
_entity.pdbx_description
1 polymer ?
#
loop_
_entity_poly.entity_id
_entity_poly.type
_entity_poly.pdbx_seq_one_letter_code
_entity_poly.pdbx_strand_id
1 'polypeptide(L)'
;MHPAAHPHRQAATLRRGFGLIEALISVLLLSFCALGYAALQARGLASNASAMWRTKAALLSSDMADRLRANQAGVASGAYRSLSSVTVVSDCGSSNACTPARMALLDYYQWSKVLANALPNGVGAVCIDASPDDGSASLPACDGAGNAYAVKVFWTEHGSDQRLSISVRP
;
A
#
# COMPACT_ATOMS: atom_id res chain seq x y z
N MET A 1 -92.99 -11.11 -16.99
CA MET A 1 -91.73 -11.84 -16.59
C MET A 1 -90.65 -10.87 -16.42
N HIS A 2 -90.30 -10.53 -15.13
CA HIS A 2 -89.20 -9.66 -14.80
C HIS A 2 -88.00 -10.54 -14.30
N PRO A 3 -86.80 -10.35 -14.82
CA PRO A 3 -85.64 -11.07 -14.30
C PRO A 3 -85.18 -10.38 -13.01
N ALA A 4 -85.00 -11.20 -11.98
CA ALA A 4 -84.47 -10.79 -10.66
C ALA A 4 -82.97 -10.45 -10.78
N ALA A 5 -82.62 -9.24 -10.37
CA ALA A 5 -81.18 -8.81 -10.22
C ALA A 5 -80.59 -9.42 -8.99
N HIS A 6 -79.56 -10.24 -9.15
CA HIS A 6 -78.73 -10.71 -8.01
C HIS A 6 -77.76 -9.61 -7.53
N PRO A 7 -77.73 -9.28 -6.24
CA PRO A 7 -76.74 -8.34 -5.71
C PRO A 7 -75.37 -9.02 -5.64
N HIS A 8 -74.40 -8.48 -6.38
CA HIS A 8 -72.98 -8.83 -6.22
C HIS A 8 -72.49 -8.38 -4.84
N ARG A 9 -72.25 -9.33 -3.95
CA ARG A 9 -71.52 -9.10 -2.71
C ARG A 9 -70.08 -8.72 -3.02
N GLN A 10 -69.71 -7.47 -2.90
CA GLN A 10 -68.33 -7.02 -2.89
C GLN A 10 -67.69 -7.55 -1.61
N ALA A 11 -66.71 -8.45 -1.76
CA ALA A 11 -65.86 -8.90 -0.67
C ALA A 11 -65.02 -7.69 -0.21
N ALA A 12 -65.28 -7.21 1.01
CA ALA A 12 -64.45 -6.21 1.65
C ALA A 12 -63.09 -6.79 1.89
N THR A 13 -62.06 -6.34 1.10
CA THR A 13 -60.66 -6.66 1.37
C THR A 13 -60.27 -5.94 2.68
N LEU A 14 -60.10 -6.71 3.74
CA LEU A 14 -59.51 -6.27 4.99
C LEU A 14 -58.11 -5.72 4.73
N ARG A 15 -57.97 -4.38 4.67
CA ARG A 15 -56.69 -3.73 4.66
C ARG A 15 -56.06 -3.97 6.07
N ARG A 16 -55.13 -4.92 6.16
CA ARG A 16 -54.32 -5.12 7.34
C ARG A 16 -53.43 -3.86 7.49
N GLY A 17 -53.68 -3.09 8.52
CA GLY A 17 -52.82 -1.99 8.90
C GLY A 17 -51.51 -2.52 9.49
N PHE A 18 -50.39 -1.93 9.14
CA PHE A 18 -49.09 -2.20 9.78
C PHE A 18 -49.20 -1.92 11.29
N GLY A 19 -48.88 -2.93 12.10
CA GLY A 19 -48.83 -2.77 13.55
C GLY A 19 -47.61 -1.98 13.97
N LEU A 20 -47.71 -1.14 15.02
CA LEU A 20 -46.64 -0.34 15.56
C LEU A 20 -45.40 -1.20 15.92
N ILE A 21 -45.64 -2.40 16.40
CA ILE A 21 -44.60 -3.39 16.74
C ILE A 21 -43.82 -3.86 15.48
N GLU A 22 -44.49 -4.06 14.36
CA GLU A 22 -43.89 -4.46 13.11
C GLU A 22 -42.97 -3.37 12.55
N ALA A 23 -43.39 -2.10 12.65
CA ALA A 23 -42.56 -0.96 12.29
C ALA A 23 -41.31 -0.86 13.17
N LEU A 24 -41.43 -1.07 14.48
CA LEU A 24 -40.29 -1.06 15.41
C LEU A 24 -39.29 -2.19 15.11
N ILE A 25 -39.79 -3.41 14.88
CA ILE A 25 -38.92 -4.55 14.52
C ILE A 25 -38.23 -4.28 13.19
N SER A 26 -38.92 -3.75 12.21
CA SER A 26 -38.35 -3.44 10.90
C SER A 26 -37.23 -2.40 10.99
N VAL A 27 -37.40 -1.34 11.75
CA VAL A 27 -36.36 -0.32 11.98
C VAL A 27 -35.18 -0.92 12.75
N LEU A 28 -35.44 -1.79 13.74
CA LEU A 28 -34.38 -2.46 14.50
C LEU A 28 -33.52 -3.34 13.58
N LEU A 29 -34.15 -4.16 12.77
CA LEU A 29 -33.43 -5.05 11.81
C LEU A 29 -32.67 -4.26 10.78
N LEU A 30 -33.27 -3.19 10.25
CA LEU A 30 -32.60 -2.30 9.30
C LEU A 30 -31.35 -1.65 9.92
N SER A 31 -31.43 -1.25 11.19
CA SER A 31 -30.29 -0.66 11.91
C SER A 31 -29.13 -1.64 12.07
N PHE A 32 -29.39 -2.90 12.40
CA PHE A 32 -28.35 -3.94 12.47
C PHE A 32 -27.72 -4.23 11.10
N CYS A 33 -28.53 -4.30 10.05
CA CYS A 33 -28.02 -4.46 8.69
C CYS A 33 -27.14 -3.29 8.25
N ALA A 34 -27.55 -2.05 8.56
CA ALA A 34 -26.80 -0.84 8.23
C ALA A 34 -25.45 -0.80 8.96
N LEU A 35 -25.42 -1.15 10.26
CA LEU A 35 -24.17 -1.24 11.04
C LEU A 35 -23.23 -2.31 10.51
N GLY A 36 -23.76 -3.49 10.18
CA GLY A 36 -22.98 -4.58 9.57
C GLY A 36 -22.36 -4.17 8.23
N TYR A 37 -23.14 -3.52 7.39
CA TYR A 37 -22.67 -3.01 6.10
C TYR A 37 -21.58 -1.93 6.25
N ALA A 38 -21.77 -0.99 7.17
CA ALA A 38 -20.77 0.03 7.47
C ALA A 38 -19.44 -0.58 7.94
N ALA A 39 -19.48 -1.61 8.80
CA ALA A 39 -18.30 -2.32 9.26
C ALA A 39 -17.55 -3.04 8.13
N LEU A 40 -18.27 -3.65 7.19
CA LEU A 40 -17.68 -4.27 6.01
C LEU A 40 -17.02 -3.25 5.08
N GLN A 41 -17.66 -2.10 4.87
CA GLN A 41 -17.09 -1.01 4.09
C GLN A 41 -15.79 -0.48 4.70
N ALA A 42 -15.76 -0.26 6.02
CA ALA A 42 -14.56 0.21 6.71
C ALA A 42 -13.39 -0.78 6.55
N ARG A 43 -13.64 -2.08 6.67
CA ARG A 43 -12.63 -3.12 6.42
C ARG A 43 -12.16 -3.15 4.98
N GLY A 44 -13.08 -3.00 4.03
CA GLY A 44 -12.73 -2.93 2.60
C GLY A 44 -11.82 -1.76 2.27
N LEU A 45 -12.09 -0.58 2.81
CA LEU A 45 -11.25 0.61 2.64
C LEU A 45 -9.86 0.41 3.25
N ALA A 46 -9.75 -0.17 4.44
CA ALA A 46 -8.46 -0.46 5.08
C ALA A 46 -7.63 -1.46 4.24
N SER A 47 -8.26 -2.51 3.73
CA SER A 47 -7.60 -3.49 2.85
C SER A 47 -7.11 -2.86 1.54
N ASN A 48 -7.92 -2.00 0.92
CA ASN A 48 -7.55 -1.29 -0.30
C ASN A 48 -6.37 -0.33 -0.06
N ALA A 49 -6.33 0.36 1.07
CA ALA A 49 -5.21 1.22 1.44
C ALA A 49 -3.91 0.41 1.59
N SER A 50 -3.95 -0.73 2.29
CA SER A 50 -2.80 -1.64 2.42
C SER A 50 -2.30 -2.14 1.06
N ALA A 51 -3.21 -2.58 0.18
CA ALA A 51 -2.85 -3.01 -1.18
C ALA A 51 -2.19 -1.88 -1.99
N MET A 52 -2.69 -0.64 -1.84
CA MET A 52 -2.11 0.53 -2.49
C MET A 52 -0.68 0.80 -2.00
N TRP A 53 -0.40 0.76 -0.70
CA TRP A 53 0.94 0.98 -0.16
C TRP A 53 1.92 -0.11 -0.61
N ARG A 54 1.50 -1.39 -0.60
CA ARG A 54 2.31 -2.50 -1.13
C ARG A 54 2.64 -2.32 -2.61
N THR A 55 1.69 -1.87 -3.41
CA THR A 55 1.92 -1.56 -4.84
C THR A 55 2.93 -0.43 -5.01
N LYS A 56 2.79 0.66 -4.24
CA LYS A 56 3.77 1.76 -4.25
C LYS A 56 5.16 1.30 -3.83
N ALA A 57 5.27 0.50 -2.77
CA ALA A 57 6.54 -0.06 -2.32
C ALA A 57 7.19 -0.92 -3.41
N ALA A 58 6.43 -1.77 -4.10
CA ALA A 58 6.92 -2.60 -5.19
C ALA A 58 7.42 -1.76 -6.39
N LEU A 59 6.65 -0.74 -6.79
CA LEU A 59 7.05 0.16 -7.88
C LEU A 59 8.33 0.93 -7.53
N LEU A 60 8.43 1.45 -6.32
CA LEU A 60 9.62 2.19 -5.87
C LEU A 60 10.84 1.26 -5.71
N SER A 61 10.64 0.03 -5.28
CA SER A 61 11.72 -0.97 -5.26
C SER A 61 12.23 -1.27 -6.66
N SER A 62 11.33 -1.39 -7.64
CA SER A 62 11.70 -1.59 -9.05
C SER A 62 12.41 -0.37 -9.65
N ASP A 63 11.97 0.86 -9.33
CA ASP A 63 12.67 2.08 -9.75
C ASP A 63 14.13 2.07 -9.27
N MET A 64 14.36 1.74 -8.00
CA MET A 64 15.73 1.65 -7.47
C MET A 64 16.55 0.54 -8.12
N ALA A 65 15.92 -0.60 -8.42
CA ALA A 65 16.58 -1.69 -9.16
C ALA A 65 17.00 -1.26 -10.57
N ASP A 66 16.20 -0.45 -11.24
CA ASP A 66 16.52 0.07 -12.58
C ASP A 66 17.63 1.12 -12.52
N ARG A 67 17.71 1.95 -11.49
CA ARG A 67 18.83 2.87 -11.23
C ARG A 67 20.14 2.10 -11.04
N LEU A 68 20.11 1.01 -10.26
CA LEU A 68 21.26 0.10 -10.11
C LEU A 68 21.73 -0.43 -11.48
N ARG A 69 20.81 -0.89 -12.33
CA ARG A 69 21.12 -1.39 -13.67
C ARG A 69 21.66 -0.30 -14.61
N ALA A 70 21.16 0.93 -14.46
CA ALA A 70 21.61 2.05 -15.28
C ALA A 70 23.03 2.53 -14.94
N ASN A 71 23.44 2.39 -13.67
CA ASN A 71 24.75 2.84 -13.19
C ASN A 71 25.70 1.65 -12.90
N GLN A 72 25.99 0.86 -13.92
CA GLN A 72 26.88 -0.33 -13.81
C GLN A 72 28.26 0.01 -13.24
N ALA A 73 28.82 1.16 -13.57
CA ALA A 73 30.11 1.59 -13.04
C ALA A 73 30.04 1.90 -11.53
N GLY A 74 28.90 2.42 -11.05
CA GLY A 74 28.63 2.60 -9.61
C GLY A 74 28.48 1.27 -8.88
N VAL A 75 27.83 0.31 -9.50
CA VAL A 75 27.72 -1.07 -8.99
C VAL A 75 29.09 -1.71 -8.89
N ALA A 76 29.89 -1.68 -9.96
CA ALA A 76 31.23 -2.25 -10.01
C ALA A 76 32.20 -1.63 -8.99
N SER A 77 32.06 -0.32 -8.72
CA SER A 77 32.83 0.38 -7.69
C SER A 77 32.34 0.10 -6.26
N GLY A 78 31.21 -0.59 -6.09
CA GLY A 78 30.61 -0.88 -4.79
C GLY A 78 29.85 0.30 -4.17
N ALA A 79 29.53 1.32 -4.93
CA ALA A 79 28.87 2.54 -4.41
C ALA A 79 27.47 2.30 -3.84
N TYR A 80 26.80 1.22 -4.21
CA TYR A 80 25.48 0.82 -3.71
C TYR A 80 25.53 -0.24 -2.60
N ARG A 81 26.70 -0.66 -2.14
CA ARG A 81 26.83 -1.80 -1.21
C ARG A 81 26.22 -1.59 0.15
N SER A 82 26.07 -0.32 0.60
CA SER A 82 25.53 0.02 1.91
C SER A 82 24.99 1.45 1.90
N LEU A 83 23.76 1.61 1.41
CA LEU A 83 23.04 2.89 1.39
C LEU A 83 21.81 2.75 2.29
N SER A 84 21.90 3.29 3.50
CA SER A 84 20.81 3.25 4.50
C SER A 84 20.57 4.59 5.19
N SER A 85 21.44 5.58 4.93
CA SER A 85 21.30 6.92 5.48
C SER A 85 21.25 7.96 4.37
N VAL A 86 20.35 8.94 4.53
CA VAL A 86 20.16 10.01 3.54
C VAL A 86 21.25 11.05 3.69
N THR A 87 22.14 11.11 2.71
CA THR A 87 23.11 12.22 2.59
C THR A 87 22.61 13.18 1.52
N VAL A 88 22.53 14.47 1.84
CA VAL A 88 22.17 15.49 0.86
C VAL A 88 23.26 15.58 -0.19
N VAL A 89 22.89 15.28 -1.43
CA VAL A 89 23.78 15.37 -2.59
C VAL A 89 23.26 16.47 -3.48
N SER A 90 24.12 17.46 -3.78
CA SER A 90 23.82 18.47 -4.78
C SER A 90 23.71 17.82 -6.16
N ASP A 91 22.78 18.33 -6.98
CA ASP A 91 22.55 17.82 -8.33
C ASP A 91 23.83 17.66 -9.12
N CYS A 92 23.84 16.63 -9.95
CA CYS A 92 24.84 16.42 -10.98
C CYS A 92 24.56 17.40 -12.14
N GLY A 93 24.79 18.70 -11.89
CA GLY A 93 24.54 19.74 -12.86
C GLY A 93 25.55 19.71 -14.02
N SER A 94 25.24 20.42 -15.08
CA SER A 94 25.98 20.49 -16.33
C SER A 94 27.45 20.96 -16.21
N SER A 95 27.84 21.56 -15.07
CA SER A 95 29.19 22.04 -14.81
C SER A 95 30.09 21.04 -14.06
N ASN A 96 29.53 19.97 -13.45
CA ASN A 96 30.29 18.95 -12.74
C ASN A 96 29.79 17.57 -13.15
N ALA A 97 30.56 16.87 -13.99
CA ALA A 97 30.28 15.48 -14.35
C ALA A 97 30.14 14.63 -13.07
N CYS A 98 29.01 13.93 -12.94
CA CYS A 98 28.81 13.01 -11.84
C CYS A 98 29.71 11.80 -12.01
N THR A 99 30.53 11.54 -11.00
CA THR A 99 31.17 10.23 -10.91
C THR A 99 30.10 9.15 -10.67
N PRO A 100 30.31 7.90 -11.09
CA PRO A 100 29.35 6.81 -10.84
C PRO A 100 29.01 6.64 -9.36
N ALA A 101 29.96 6.86 -8.45
CA ALA A 101 29.73 6.81 -7.01
C ALA A 101 28.84 7.97 -6.52
N ARG A 102 29.05 9.17 -7.03
CA ARG A 102 28.19 10.32 -6.70
C ARG A 102 26.77 10.15 -7.25
N MET A 103 26.64 9.56 -8.44
CA MET A 103 25.35 9.21 -9.03
C MET A 103 24.59 8.24 -8.11
N ALA A 104 25.25 7.22 -7.56
CA ALA A 104 24.64 6.28 -6.63
C ALA A 104 24.08 6.96 -5.36
N LEU A 105 24.81 7.93 -4.80
CA LEU A 105 24.35 8.73 -3.68
C LEU A 105 23.13 9.60 -4.04
N LEU A 106 23.15 10.21 -5.23
CA LEU A 106 22.04 11.02 -5.74
C LEU A 106 20.80 10.16 -5.99
N ASP A 107 20.95 8.99 -6.61
CA ASP A 107 19.89 8.02 -6.84
C ASP A 107 19.21 7.65 -5.51
N TYR A 108 20.00 7.29 -4.52
CA TYR A 108 19.49 6.95 -3.20
C TYR A 108 18.82 8.14 -2.50
N TYR A 109 19.41 9.33 -2.59
CA TYR A 109 18.82 10.55 -2.01
C TYR A 109 17.45 10.86 -2.61
N GLN A 110 17.36 10.88 -3.94
CA GLN A 110 16.09 11.15 -4.63
C GLN A 110 15.04 10.08 -4.32
N TRP A 111 15.43 8.82 -4.39
CA TRP A 111 14.57 7.69 -4.11
C TRP A 111 14.05 7.69 -2.67
N SER A 112 14.90 7.93 -1.69
CA SER A 112 14.51 8.02 -0.28
C SER A 112 13.51 9.15 0.00
N LYS A 113 13.65 10.29 -0.70
CA LYS A 113 12.66 11.39 -0.64
C LYS A 113 11.31 10.97 -1.19
N VAL A 114 11.28 10.25 -2.30
CA VAL A 114 10.04 9.74 -2.88
C VAL A 114 9.38 8.73 -1.95
N LEU A 115 10.16 7.81 -1.35
CA LEU A 115 9.67 6.85 -0.35
C LEU A 115 9.00 7.54 0.85
N ALA A 116 9.68 8.52 1.43
CA ALA A 116 9.17 9.26 2.60
C ALA A 116 7.84 9.99 2.30
N ASN A 117 7.65 10.44 1.05
CA ASN A 117 6.42 11.12 0.63
C ASN A 117 5.30 10.14 0.19
N ALA A 118 5.67 8.96 -0.31
CA ALA A 118 4.71 8.01 -0.90
C ALA A 118 4.14 7.02 0.11
N LEU A 119 4.88 6.71 1.17
CA LEU A 119 4.56 5.68 2.17
C LEU A 119 4.57 6.28 3.58
N PRO A 120 3.67 5.87 4.47
CA PRO A 120 3.66 6.30 5.87
C PRO A 120 4.95 5.88 6.58
N ASN A 121 5.74 6.83 7.06
CA ASN A 121 7.08 6.60 7.64
C ASN A 121 8.00 5.79 6.71
N GLY A 122 7.90 6.04 5.38
CA GLY A 122 8.63 5.31 4.37
C GLY A 122 10.14 5.49 4.48
N VAL A 123 10.87 4.38 4.63
CA VAL A 123 12.34 4.33 4.70
C VAL A 123 12.82 3.22 3.78
N GLY A 124 14.00 3.40 3.19
CA GLY A 124 14.58 2.39 2.32
C GLY A 124 16.05 2.15 2.60
N ALA A 125 16.52 0.98 2.21
CA ALA A 125 17.94 0.62 2.21
C ALA A 125 18.30 -0.13 0.93
N VAL A 126 19.53 0.07 0.48
CA VAL A 126 20.13 -0.67 -0.64
C VAL A 126 21.45 -1.22 -0.17
N CYS A 127 21.63 -2.52 -0.21
CA CYS A 127 22.84 -3.16 0.29
C CYS A 127 23.08 -4.53 -0.35
N ILE A 128 24.27 -5.09 -0.15
CA ILE A 128 24.49 -6.51 -0.40
C ILE A 128 24.00 -7.30 0.80
N ASP A 129 23.18 -8.32 0.56
CA ASP A 129 22.53 -9.08 1.61
C ASP A 129 22.15 -10.50 1.14
N ALA A 130 22.54 -11.49 1.91
CA ALA A 130 22.21 -12.89 1.65
C ALA A 130 20.83 -13.27 2.18
N SER A 131 20.30 -12.52 3.14
CA SER A 131 18.98 -12.73 3.77
C SER A 131 18.05 -11.50 3.62
N PRO A 132 17.69 -11.10 2.39
CA PRO A 132 17.07 -9.80 2.10
C PRO A 132 15.72 -9.55 2.79
N ASP A 133 15.04 -10.62 3.26
CA ASP A 133 13.73 -10.50 3.90
C ASP A 133 13.81 -10.43 5.43
N ASP A 134 14.69 -9.58 5.94
CA ASP A 134 14.85 -9.31 7.37
C ASP A 134 15.06 -7.81 7.65
N GLY A 135 15.27 -7.45 8.93
CA GLY A 135 15.51 -6.09 9.36
C GLY A 135 14.25 -5.25 9.56
N SER A 136 14.49 -3.99 9.90
CA SER A 136 13.50 -2.96 10.19
C SER A 136 13.92 -1.61 9.62
N ALA A 137 13.06 -0.60 9.71
CA ALA A 137 13.36 0.77 9.28
C ALA A 137 14.58 1.38 10.01
N SER A 138 14.77 1.05 11.30
CA SER A 138 15.89 1.52 12.11
C SER A 138 17.16 0.68 11.97
N LEU A 139 17.01 -0.61 11.63
CA LEU A 139 18.11 -1.56 11.45
C LEU A 139 17.82 -2.43 10.22
N PRO A 140 18.26 -2.04 9.03
CA PRO A 140 17.97 -2.76 7.79
C PRO A 140 18.55 -4.18 7.72
N ALA A 141 19.42 -4.58 8.65
CA ALA A 141 20.04 -5.90 8.77
C ALA A 141 20.77 -6.35 7.50
N CYS A 142 21.56 -5.46 6.92
CA CYS A 142 22.40 -5.76 5.76
C CYS A 142 23.67 -6.49 6.19
N ASP A 143 23.80 -7.76 5.84
CA ASP A 143 24.95 -8.61 6.26
C ASP A 143 26.20 -8.42 5.38
N GLY A 144 26.07 -7.80 4.22
CA GLY A 144 27.15 -7.61 3.25
C GLY A 144 27.60 -8.89 2.55
N ALA A 145 26.91 -10.02 2.78
CA ALA A 145 27.24 -11.31 2.22
C ALA A 145 26.47 -11.59 0.93
N GLY A 146 27.00 -12.50 0.13
CA GLY A 146 26.39 -12.89 -1.15
C GLY A 146 26.79 -12.00 -2.33
N ASN A 147 26.07 -12.13 -3.43
CA ASN A 147 26.35 -11.47 -4.71
C ASN A 147 25.14 -10.75 -5.30
N ALA A 148 24.08 -10.61 -4.52
CA ALA A 148 22.88 -9.88 -4.91
C ALA A 148 22.72 -8.60 -4.06
N TYR A 149 22.23 -7.55 -4.69
CA TYR A 149 21.79 -6.37 -3.98
C TYR A 149 20.37 -6.59 -3.48
N ALA A 150 20.11 -6.22 -2.24
CA ALA A 150 18.78 -6.11 -1.67
C ALA A 150 18.33 -4.66 -1.73
N VAL A 151 17.15 -4.41 -2.29
CA VAL A 151 16.41 -3.16 -2.13
C VAL A 151 15.32 -3.41 -1.13
N LYS A 152 15.46 -2.85 0.06
CA LYS A 152 14.52 -3.01 1.19
C LYS A 152 13.71 -1.73 1.36
N VAL A 153 12.41 -1.84 1.45
CA VAL A 153 11.47 -0.75 1.70
C VAL A 153 10.68 -1.07 2.96
N PHE A 154 10.65 -0.15 3.88
CA PHE A 154 9.94 -0.23 5.15
C PHE A 154 8.89 0.87 5.24
N TRP A 155 7.73 0.58 5.82
CA TRP A 155 6.69 1.56 6.10
C TRP A 155 5.83 1.10 7.27
N THR A 156 4.93 1.97 7.76
CA THR A 156 4.05 1.66 8.89
C THR A 156 2.59 1.60 8.42
N GLU A 157 1.89 0.52 8.74
CA GLU A 157 0.45 0.38 8.51
C GLU A 157 -0.26 0.13 9.84
N HIS A 158 -1.25 0.97 10.20
CA HIS A 158 -2.04 0.81 11.42
C HIS A 158 -1.19 0.56 12.69
N GLY A 159 -0.05 1.24 12.78
CA GLY A 159 0.89 1.08 13.89
C GLY A 159 1.77 -0.18 13.83
N SER A 160 1.73 -0.94 12.75
CA SER A 160 2.58 -2.12 12.53
C SER A 160 3.58 -1.85 11.42
N ASP A 161 4.83 -2.25 11.63
CA ASP A 161 5.88 -2.14 10.63
C ASP A 161 5.68 -3.17 9.52
N GLN A 162 5.77 -2.71 8.30
CA GLN A 162 5.70 -3.50 7.09
C GLN A 162 7.03 -3.44 6.36
N ARG A 163 7.33 -4.48 5.60
CA ARG A 163 8.54 -4.58 4.78
C ARG A 163 8.22 -5.19 3.42
N LEU A 164 8.94 -4.72 2.41
CA LEU A 164 9.06 -5.37 1.12
C LEU A 164 10.52 -5.33 0.71
N SER A 165 11.06 -6.46 0.28
CA SER A 165 12.42 -6.55 -0.23
C SER A 165 12.43 -7.23 -1.60
N ILE A 166 13.32 -6.77 -2.46
CA ILE A 166 13.62 -7.43 -3.74
C ILE A 166 15.12 -7.63 -3.86
N SER A 167 15.50 -8.76 -4.44
CA SER A 167 16.89 -9.06 -4.77
C SER A 167 17.17 -8.73 -6.22
N VAL A 168 18.27 -8.02 -6.45
CA VAL A 168 18.68 -7.53 -7.77
C VAL A 168 20.11 -7.98 -8.05
N ARG A 169 20.33 -8.52 -9.24
CA ARG A 169 21.66 -8.74 -9.82
C ARG A 169 21.77 -7.83 -11.04
N PRO A 170 22.41 -6.67 -10.87
CA PRO A 170 22.51 -5.67 -11.93
C PRO A 170 23.44 -6.13 -13.04
#